data_2d2a09f106836097550cb6424b7ec025
#
_entry.id   2d2a09f106836097550cb6424b7ec025
#
_cell.length_a   1.000
_cell.length_b   1.000
_cell.length_c   1.000
_cell.angle_alpha   90.00
_cell.angle_beta   90.00
_cell.angle_gamma   90.00
#
_symmetry.space_group_name_H-M   'P 1'
#
loop_
_entity.id
_entity.type
_entity.pdbx_description
1 polymer ?
#
loop_
_entity_poly.entity_id
_entity_poly.type
_entity_poly.pdbx_seq_one_letter_code
_entity_poly.pdbx_strand_id
1 'polypeptide(L)'
;MSVQVVGHGASARARRERARAVDRAIAWFSAVEAACSRFDDTSELRRVCVHVGTPVAVSPMLFEAVQFAVAVADAAEGAFDPTIGAHMESRGFHHDYRSQAVVASGIADDDTVSYRDIELDTDTRSITLHRPLLLDLGAVAKGLAIDMAVRELATYTDFAIDAGGDLYLSGLNEQATPWTVGVRDPATPTVVRERITVSDAAVCTSGDYERPGHLVSASARTGTTTSPAPRTRGANETHTADDHAVRAASVTTIAPSAMVADAMGTAAYVLGPAAGIPFLEAHDIRGLILTTSGERRATHDWPHD
;
A
#
# COMPACT_ATOMS: atom_id res chain seq x y z
N MET A 1 5.24 9.16 11.07
CA MET A 1 6.44 8.45 10.60
C MET A 1 7.55 8.60 11.64
N SER A 2 8.28 7.53 11.94
CA SER A 2 9.47 7.54 12.79
C SER A 2 10.59 6.70 12.16
N VAL A 3 11.84 7.10 12.42
CA VAL A 3 13.04 6.35 12.02
C VAL A 3 13.93 6.24 13.24
N GLN A 4 14.23 5.02 13.65
CA GLN A 4 15.09 4.71 14.77
C GLN A 4 16.35 3.98 14.26
N VAL A 5 17.54 4.47 14.60
CA VAL A 5 18.81 3.78 14.35
C VAL A 5 19.42 3.42 15.69
N VAL A 6 19.53 2.12 15.94
CA VAL A 6 20.12 1.59 17.18
C VAL A 6 21.62 1.86 17.20
N GLY A 7 22.15 2.30 18.35
CA GLY A 7 23.57 2.58 18.43
C GLY A 7 24.07 2.76 19.84
N HIS A 8 25.02 1.94 20.20
CA HIS A 8 25.66 1.94 21.51
C HIS A 8 26.89 2.87 21.54
N GLY A 9 27.02 3.72 22.57
CA GLY A 9 28.26 4.40 22.96
C GLY A 9 28.88 5.36 21.94
N ALA A 10 28.12 5.95 21.03
CA ALA A 10 28.67 6.72 19.93
C ALA A 10 29.20 8.09 20.37
N SER A 11 30.37 8.47 19.81
CA SER A 11 30.92 9.82 19.92
C SER A 11 29.94 10.89 19.42
N ALA A 12 30.15 12.15 19.79
CA ALA A 12 29.31 13.26 19.29
C ALA A 12 29.33 13.37 17.76
N ARG A 13 30.44 12.95 17.11
CA ARG A 13 30.53 12.87 15.64
C ARG A 13 29.62 11.79 15.09
N ALA A 14 29.69 10.56 15.63
CA ALA A 14 28.85 9.45 15.14
C ALA A 14 27.36 9.70 15.38
N ARG A 15 26.97 10.39 16.47
CA ARG A 15 25.58 10.82 16.68
C ARG A 15 25.10 11.80 15.61
N ARG A 16 25.94 12.78 15.23
CA ARG A 16 25.62 13.73 14.17
C ARG A 16 25.53 13.05 12.79
N GLU A 17 26.41 12.09 12.50
CA GLU A 17 26.35 11.32 11.26
C GLU A 17 25.07 10.50 11.15
N ARG A 18 24.65 9.82 12.23
CA ARG A 18 23.36 9.12 12.29
C ARG A 18 22.16 10.07 12.09
N ALA A 19 22.14 11.20 12.79
CA ALA A 19 21.06 12.17 12.65
C ALA A 19 20.91 12.64 11.18
N ARG A 20 22.02 12.93 10.51
CA ARG A 20 22.02 13.30 9.09
C ARG A 20 21.53 12.17 8.17
N ALA A 21 21.87 10.92 8.47
CA ALA A 21 21.39 9.76 7.72
C ALA A 21 19.87 9.60 7.89
N VAL A 22 19.37 9.77 9.11
CA VAL A 22 17.92 9.77 9.40
C VAL A 22 17.21 10.91 8.66
N ASP A 23 17.77 12.13 8.67
CA ASP A 23 17.20 13.26 7.93
C ASP A 23 17.09 12.97 6.42
N ARG A 24 18.15 12.37 5.83
CA ARG A 24 18.12 11.96 4.42
C ARG A 24 17.14 10.84 4.15
N ALA A 25 17.04 9.85 5.04
CA ALA A 25 16.04 8.78 4.96
C ALA A 25 14.60 9.33 4.98
N ILE A 26 14.34 10.30 5.85
CA ILE A 26 13.05 10.99 5.94
C ILE A 26 12.75 11.79 4.67
N ALA A 27 13.75 12.42 4.06
CA ALA A 27 13.57 13.22 2.84
C ALA A 27 13.05 12.39 1.65
N TRP A 28 13.30 11.08 1.61
CA TRP A 28 12.78 10.21 0.56
C TRP A 28 11.25 10.15 0.53
N PHE A 29 10.58 10.25 1.68
CA PHE A 29 9.12 10.28 1.70
C PHE A 29 8.54 11.48 0.97
N SER A 30 9.16 12.67 1.14
CA SER A 30 8.75 13.86 0.38
C SER A 30 9.09 13.76 -1.10
N ALA A 31 10.22 13.13 -1.44
CA ALA A 31 10.61 12.94 -2.83
C ALA A 31 9.66 11.97 -3.56
N VAL A 32 9.30 10.85 -2.93
CA VAL A 32 8.33 9.88 -3.49
C VAL A 32 6.94 10.52 -3.59
N GLU A 33 6.52 11.29 -2.58
CA GLU A 33 5.23 12.00 -2.63
C GLU A 33 5.17 12.98 -3.81
N ALA A 34 6.21 13.78 -4.01
CA ALA A 34 6.31 14.72 -5.14
C ALA A 34 6.27 14.01 -6.51
N ALA A 35 6.78 12.79 -6.61
CA ALA A 35 6.72 12.01 -7.84
C ALA A 35 5.38 11.29 -8.03
N CYS A 36 4.85 10.65 -6.99
CA CYS A 36 3.81 9.63 -7.07
C CYS A 36 2.42 10.08 -6.57
N SER A 37 2.27 11.30 -6.03
CA SER A 37 1.00 11.76 -5.49
C SER A 37 -0.02 12.09 -6.57
N ARG A 38 -1.22 11.52 -6.49
CA ARG A 38 -2.36 11.95 -7.31
C ARG A 38 -3.05 13.21 -6.76
N PHE A 39 -2.74 13.59 -5.53
CA PHE A 39 -3.31 14.76 -4.84
C PHE A 39 -2.52 16.04 -5.06
N ASP A 40 -1.35 15.98 -5.70
CA ASP A 40 -0.53 17.11 -6.09
C ASP A 40 -0.58 17.26 -7.61
N ASP A 41 -1.20 18.33 -8.11
CA ASP A 41 -1.35 18.60 -9.54
C ASP A 41 -0.01 18.91 -10.24
N THR A 42 1.03 19.19 -9.46
CA THR A 42 2.40 19.42 -9.95
C THR A 42 3.27 18.17 -9.97
N SER A 43 2.77 17.03 -9.45
CA SER A 43 3.51 15.78 -9.39
C SER A 43 3.83 15.21 -10.77
N GLU A 44 4.87 14.37 -10.85
CA GLU A 44 5.18 13.67 -12.10
C GLU A 44 4.04 12.75 -12.54
N LEU A 45 3.39 12.07 -11.60
CA LEU A 45 2.25 11.20 -11.86
C LEU A 45 1.11 11.97 -12.54
N ARG A 46 0.76 13.14 -12.02
CA ARG A 46 -0.30 13.98 -12.61
C ARG A 46 0.08 14.46 -14.01
N ARG A 47 1.36 14.79 -14.23
CA ARG A 47 1.86 15.13 -15.56
C ARG A 47 1.67 13.99 -16.56
N VAL A 48 1.89 12.73 -16.16
CA VAL A 48 1.62 11.55 -17.00
C VAL A 48 0.12 11.46 -17.34
N CYS A 49 -0.75 11.62 -16.33
CA CYS A 49 -2.19 11.46 -16.48
C CYS A 49 -2.85 12.49 -17.44
N VAL A 50 -2.23 13.65 -17.66
CA VAL A 50 -2.78 14.67 -18.60
C VAL A 50 -2.29 14.50 -20.04
N HIS A 51 -1.32 13.58 -20.30
CA HIS A 51 -0.73 13.37 -21.63
C HIS A 51 -1.15 12.03 -22.24
N VAL A 52 -2.42 11.90 -22.61
CA VAL A 52 -2.97 10.68 -23.22
C VAL A 52 -2.39 10.44 -24.62
N GLY A 53 -2.02 9.20 -24.91
CA GLY A 53 -1.50 8.75 -26.20
C GLY A 53 -0.08 9.26 -26.54
N THR A 54 0.61 9.89 -25.60
CA THR A 54 1.96 10.42 -25.81
C THR A 54 2.92 9.89 -24.76
N PRO A 55 4.09 9.32 -25.15
CA PRO A 55 5.11 8.90 -24.19
C PRO A 55 5.61 10.08 -23.34
N VAL A 56 5.58 9.92 -22.03
CA VAL A 56 6.09 10.90 -21.05
C VAL A 56 7.29 10.32 -20.35
N ALA A 57 8.47 10.89 -20.55
CA ALA A 57 9.67 10.53 -19.82
C ALA A 57 9.51 10.92 -18.34
N VAL A 58 9.83 10.00 -17.44
CA VAL A 58 9.65 10.16 -15.99
C VAL A 58 10.94 9.83 -15.22
N SER A 59 10.96 10.20 -13.95
CA SER A 59 12.05 9.82 -13.05
C SER A 59 12.13 8.29 -12.89
N PRO A 60 13.30 7.74 -12.56
CA PRO A 60 13.43 6.31 -12.22
C PRO A 60 12.45 5.88 -11.13
N MET A 61 12.18 6.76 -10.17
CA MET A 61 11.30 6.51 -9.03
C MET A 61 9.84 6.30 -9.46
N LEU A 62 9.28 7.21 -10.25
CA LEU A 62 7.91 7.04 -10.75
C LEU A 62 7.81 5.85 -11.70
N PHE A 63 8.82 5.65 -12.55
CA PHE A 63 8.84 4.50 -13.46
C PHE A 63 8.84 3.17 -12.69
N GLU A 64 9.70 3.01 -11.67
CA GLU A 64 9.74 1.82 -10.81
C GLU A 64 8.39 1.58 -10.11
N ALA A 65 7.78 2.64 -9.58
CA ALA A 65 6.48 2.54 -8.90
C ALA A 65 5.36 2.08 -9.84
N VAL A 66 5.26 2.66 -11.05
CA VAL A 66 4.22 2.29 -12.02
C VAL A 66 4.48 0.89 -12.60
N GLN A 67 5.74 0.56 -12.93
CA GLN A 67 6.13 -0.76 -13.40
C GLN A 67 5.75 -1.85 -12.40
N PHE A 68 6.05 -1.61 -11.13
CA PHE A 68 5.71 -2.57 -10.07
C PHE A 68 4.19 -2.67 -9.88
N ALA A 69 3.46 -1.55 -9.88
CA ALA A 69 2.00 -1.56 -9.77
C ALA A 69 1.33 -2.33 -10.91
N VAL A 70 1.82 -2.18 -12.15
CA VAL A 70 1.34 -2.95 -13.32
C VAL A 70 1.65 -4.44 -13.16
N ALA A 71 2.83 -4.80 -12.66
CA ALA A 71 3.19 -6.19 -12.42
C ALA A 71 2.30 -6.85 -11.35
N VAL A 72 1.99 -6.14 -10.26
CA VAL A 72 1.05 -6.62 -9.23
C VAL A 72 -0.38 -6.73 -9.80
N ALA A 73 -0.79 -5.78 -10.64
CA ALA A 73 -2.10 -5.82 -11.31
C ALA A 73 -2.23 -7.05 -12.23
N ASP A 74 -1.18 -7.37 -12.97
CA ASP A 74 -1.15 -8.57 -13.83
C ASP A 74 -1.17 -9.85 -12.99
N ALA A 75 -0.37 -9.94 -11.94
CA ALA A 75 -0.34 -11.07 -11.01
C ALA A 75 -1.68 -11.30 -10.29
N ALA A 76 -2.42 -10.22 -9.98
CA ALA A 76 -3.74 -10.27 -9.35
C ALA A 76 -4.90 -10.34 -10.37
N GLU A 77 -4.61 -10.58 -11.67
CA GLU A 77 -5.59 -10.65 -12.77
C GLU A 77 -6.52 -9.43 -12.82
N GLY A 78 -6.00 -8.25 -12.43
CA GLY A 78 -6.74 -6.99 -12.42
C GLY A 78 -7.63 -6.79 -11.17
N ALA A 79 -7.60 -7.68 -10.17
CA ALA A 79 -8.29 -7.43 -8.90
C ALA A 79 -7.69 -6.22 -8.18
N PHE A 80 -6.38 -6.11 -8.16
CA PHE A 80 -5.63 -4.88 -7.88
C PHE A 80 -5.39 -4.14 -9.21
N ASP A 81 -5.65 -2.84 -9.27
CA ASP A 81 -5.43 -2.06 -10.49
C ASP A 81 -5.04 -0.61 -10.15
N PRO A 82 -3.86 -0.14 -10.60
CA PRO A 82 -3.42 1.23 -10.32
C PRO A 82 -4.20 2.31 -11.09
N THR A 83 -5.15 1.95 -11.98
CA THR A 83 -5.95 2.91 -12.74
C THR A 83 -7.24 3.33 -12.03
N ILE A 84 -7.42 2.93 -10.76
CA ILE A 84 -8.64 3.23 -9.98
C ILE A 84 -8.75 4.68 -9.50
N GLY A 85 -7.80 5.55 -9.80
CA GLY A 85 -7.74 6.90 -9.22
C GLY A 85 -9.00 7.73 -9.44
N ALA A 86 -9.57 7.72 -10.66
CA ALA A 86 -10.82 8.44 -10.97
C ALA A 86 -12.03 7.82 -10.22
N HIS A 87 -12.06 6.49 -10.09
CA HIS A 87 -13.06 5.80 -9.28
C HIS A 87 -12.95 6.18 -7.80
N MET A 88 -11.74 6.30 -7.27
CA MET A 88 -11.52 6.76 -5.90
C MET A 88 -11.99 8.22 -5.72
N GLU A 89 -11.75 9.09 -6.70
CA GLU A 89 -12.27 10.47 -6.67
C GLU A 89 -13.80 10.50 -6.65
N SER A 90 -14.47 9.70 -7.50
CA SER A 90 -15.95 9.63 -7.57
C SER A 90 -16.57 9.17 -6.24
N ARG A 91 -15.83 8.39 -5.44
CA ARG A 91 -16.24 7.92 -4.11
C ARG A 91 -15.91 8.91 -2.97
N GLY A 92 -15.33 10.07 -3.26
CA GLY A 92 -15.01 11.09 -2.28
C GLY A 92 -13.57 11.05 -1.75
N PHE A 93 -12.71 10.16 -2.24
CA PHE A 93 -11.28 10.11 -1.88
C PHE A 93 -10.47 11.09 -2.73
N HIS A 94 -10.84 12.37 -2.70
CA HIS A 94 -10.22 13.45 -3.47
C HIS A 94 -9.72 14.61 -2.59
N HIS A 95 -9.55 14.38 -1.30
CA HIS A 95 -8.98 15.37 -0.39
C HIS A 95 -7.51 15.08 -0.12
N ASP A 96 -6.67 16.08 -0.29
CA ASP A 96 -5.29 16.03 0.22
C ASP A 96 -5.32 15.95 1.75
N TYR A 97 -4.62 14.95 2.31
CA TYR A 97 -4.72 14.67 3.74
C TYR A 97 -4.05 15.72 4.63
N ARG A 98 -3.12 16.52 4.10
CA ARG A 98 -2.43 17.59 4.84
C ARG A 98 -3.20 18.89 4.78
N SER A 99 -3.55 19.31 3.57
CA SER A 99 -4.21 20.62 3.36
C SER A 99 -5.73 20.54 3.47
N GLN A 100 -6.32 19.33 3.44
CA GLN A 100 -7.76 19.09 3.31
C GLN A 100 -8.37 19.74 2.06
N ALA A 101 -7.52 20.20 1.14
CA ALA A 101 -7.97 20.75 -0.13
C ALA A 101 -8.60 19.66 -1.01
N VAL A 102 -9.66 20.04 -1.70
CA VAL A 102 -10.24 19.20 -2.76
C VAL A 102 -9.31 19.24 -3.96
N VAL A 103 -8.87 18.07 -4.41
CA VAL A 103 -8.06 17.90 -5.61
C VAL A 103 -8.86 17.04 -6.58
N ALA A 104 -9.31 17.64 -7.69
CA ALA A 104 -10.05 16.94 -8.74
C ALA A 104 -9.19 16.84 -9.99
N SER A 105 -9.10 15.64 -10.56
CA SER A 105 -8.35 15.41 -11.79
C SER A 105 -9.09 15.93 -13.03
N GLY A 106 -10.40 15.98 -12.99
CA GLY A 106 -11.26 16.19 -14.15
C GLY A 106 -11.37 14.98 -15.07
N ILE A 107 -10.78 13.85 -14.70
CA ILE A 107 -10.85 12.60 -15.46
C ILE A 107 -12.11 11.84 -15.03
N ALA A 108 -12.93 11.45 -16.00
CA ALA A 108 -14.15 10.70 -15.72
C ALA A 108 -13.84 9.29 -15.22
N ASP A 109 -14.66 8.78 -14.30
CA ASP A 109 -14.64 7.39 -13.89
C ASP A 109 -15.17 6.51 -15.04
N ASP A 110 -14.30 5.67 -15.60
CA ASP A 110 -14.59 4.76 -16.71
C ASP A 110 -14.21 3.34 -16.27
N ASP A 111 -15.19 2.49 -16.09
CA ASP A 111 -15.05 1.12 -15.61
C ASP A 111 -14.38 0.16 -16.62
N THR A 112 -14.21 0.60 -17.85
CA THR A 112 -13.55 -0.17 -18.93
C THR A 112 -12.03 0.08 -19.01
N VAL A 113 -11.53 1.08 -18.24
CA VAL A 113 -10.08 1.36 -18.14
C VAL A 113 -9.42 0.36 -17.20
N SER A 114 -8.22 -0.08 -17.54
CA SER A 114 -7.45 -1.02 -16.73
C SER A 114 -5.94 -0.77 -16.85
N TYR A 115 -5.15 -1.46 -16.04
CA TYR A 115 -3.68 -1.43 -16.10
C TYR A 115 -3.13 -1.79 -17.49
N ARG A 116 -3.91 -2.46 -18.36
CA ARG A 116 -3.53 -2.78 -19.74
C ARG A 116 -3.51 -1.55 -20.66
N ASP A 117 -4.09 -0.44 -20.22
CA ASP A 117 -4.02 0.84 -20.92
C ASP A 117 -2.73 1.63 -20.61
N ILE A 118 -1.80 1.03 -19.84
CA ILE A 118 -0.51 1.59 -19.49
C ILE A 118 0.59 0.87 -20.29
N GLU A 119 1.32 1.60 -21.11
CA GLU A 119 2.52 1.11 -21.79
C GLU A 119 3.78 1.67 -21.16
N LEU A 120 4.77 0.81 -20.95
CA LEU A 120 6.05 1.14 -20.31
C LEU A 120 7.19 0.88 -21.29
N ASP A 121 7.98 1.91 -21.57
CA ASP A 121 9.22 1.79 -22.32
C ASP A 121 10.42 1.89 -21.35
N THR A 122 11.09 0.77 -21.15
CA THR A 122 12.23 0.65 -20.23
C THR A 122 13.49 1.35 -20.74
N ASP A 123 13.66 1.46 -22.05
CA ASP A 123 14.85 2.05 -22.68
C ASP A 123 14.85 3.57 -22.50
N THR A 124 13.70 4.20 -22.70
CA THR A 124 13.52 5.64 -22.55
C THR A 124 12.99 6.04 -21.17
N ARG A 125 12.58 5.09 -20.35
CA ARG A 125 11.85 5.30 -19.10
C ARG A 125 10.66 6.23 -19.28
N SER A 126 9.83 5.90 -20.27
CA SER A 126 8.60 6.64 -20.55
C SER A 126 7.35 5.80 -20.27
N ILE A 127 6.29 6.50 -19.92
CA ILE A 127 4.96 5.94 -19.66
C ILE A 127 4.01 6.54 -20.69
N THR A 128 3.25 5.67 -21.39
CA THR A 128 2.17 6.08 -22.27
C THR A 128 0.85 5.57 -21.73
N LEU A 129 -0.12 6.46 -21.59
CA LEU A 129 -1.49 6.09 -21.24
C LEU A 129 -2.33 6.09 -22.53
N HIS A 130 -2.88 4.95 -22.92
CA HIS A 130 -3.66 4.81 -24.16
C HIS A 130 -5.07 5.40 -24.05
N ARG A 131 -5.52 5.66 -22.82
CA ARG A 131 -6.86 6.23 -22.54
C ARG A 131 -6.76 7.27 -21.40
N PRO A 132 -7.73 8.19 -21.29
CA PRO A 132 -7.83 9.05 -20.10
C PRO A 132 -8.02 8.19 -18.84
N LEU A 133 -7.07 8.26 -17.92
CA LEU A 133 -7.09 7.53 -16.65
C LEU A 133 -6.30 8.29 -15.59
N LEU A 134 -6.67 8.10 -14.33
CA LEU A 134 -5.93 8.61 -13.18
C LEU A 134 -5.25 7.46 -12.46
N LEU A 135 -3.94 7.50 -12.40
CA LEU A 135 -3.15 6.55 -11.63
C LEU A 135 -3.34 6.80 -10.12
N ASP A 136 -3.45 5.72 -9.36
CA ASP A 136 -3.39 5.70 -7.91
C ASP A 136 -2.29 4.72 -7.48
N LEU A 137 -1.22 5.25 -6.89
CA LEU A 137 -0.08 4.48 -6.40
C LEU A 137 -0.07 4.38 -4.87
N GLY A 138 -1.21 4.59 -4.21
CA GLY A 138 -1.31 4.60 -2.74
C GLY A 138 -0.81 3.33 -2.06
N ALA A 139 -0.98 2.18 -2.71
CA ALA A 139 -0.52 0.87 -2.21
C ALA A 139 0.94 0.52 -2.60
N VAL A 140 1.65 1.41 -3.29
CA VAL A 140 3.03 1.19 -3.78
C VAL A 140 3.97 2.27 -3.26
N ALA A 141 3.56 3.53 -3.36
CA ALA A 141 4.42 4.68 -3.11
C ALA A 141 4.93 4.74 -1.66
N LYS A 142 4.11 4.35 -0.69
CA LYS A 142 4.51 4.34 0.72
C LYS A 142 5.60 3.30 0.98
N GLY A 143 5.44 2.08 0.46
CA GLY A 143 6.45 1.03 0.53
C GLY A 143 7.75 1.42 -0.19
N LEU A 144 7.64 2.03 -1.38
CA LEU A 144 8.80 2.56 -2.11
C LEU A 144 9.58 3.59 -1.28
N ALA A 145 8.90 4.51 -0.61
CA ALA A 145 9.56 5.51 0.23
C ALA A 145 10.31 4.87 1.42
N ILE A 146 9.73 3.81 2.01
CA ILE A 146 10.41 3.02 3.05
C ILE A 146 11.65 2.35 2.46
N ASP A 147 11.56 1.69 1.30
CA ASP A 147 12.70 1.00 0.68
C ASP A 147 13.83 1.96 0.29
N MET A 148 13.50 3.16 -0.19
CA MET A 148 14.50 4.21 -0.42
C MET A 148 15.18 4.67 0.88
N ALA A 149 14.43 4.81 1.97
CA ALA A 149 14.96 5.13 3.27
C ALA A 149 15.85 4.01 3.84
N VAL A 150 15.49 2.74 3.60
CA VAL A 150 16.32 1.56 3.94
C VAL A 150 17.66 1.60 3.21
N ARG A 151 17.67 1.88 1.90
CA ARG A 151 18.89 2.03 1.11
C ARG A 151 19.79 3.16 1.66
N GLU A 152 19.22 4.27 2.10
CA GLU A 152 19.96 5.37 2.73
C GLU A 152 20.60 4.97 4.07
N LEU A 153 19.95 4.06 4.80
CA LEU A 153 20.42 3.56 6.09
C LEU A 153 21.28 2.29 5.98
N ALA A 154 21.61 1.81 4.79
CA ALA A 154 22.32 0.53 4.56
C ALA A 154 23.71 0.43 5.23
N THR A 155 24.29 1.54 5.70
CA THR A 155 25.54 1.54 6.49
C THR A 155 25.31 1.19 7.97
N TYR A 156 24.06 1.11 8.41
CA TYR A 156 23.64 0.72 9.76
C TYR A 156 23.02 -0.67 9.70
N THR A 157 23.30 -1.52 10.67
CA THR A 157 22.77 -2.88 10.74
C THR A 157 21.42 -2.92 11.46
N ASP A 158 21.25 -2.07 12.47
CA ASP A 158 20.16 -2.16 13.44
C ASP A 158 19.32 -0.87 13.39
N PHE A 159 18.17 -0.93 12.75
CA PHE A 159 17.27 0.20 12.65
C PHE A 159 15.81 -0.24 12.39
N ALA A 160 14.89 0.66 12.70
CA ALA A 160 13.47 0.52 12.38
C ALA A 160 12.95 1.77 11.69
N ILE A 161 12.10 1.57 10.68
CA ILE A 161 11.31 2.62 10.02
C ILE A 161 9.84 2.29 10.25
N ASP A 162 9.05 3.27 10.71
CA ASP A 162 7.60 3.18 10.84
C ASP A 162 6.96 4.35 10.08
N ALA A 163 6.21 4.02 9.06
CA ALA A 163 5.49 4.97 8.21
C ALA A 163 3.97 4.77 8.31
N GLY A 164 3.42 5.00 9.52
CA GLY A 164 1.98 4.90 9.76
C GLY A 164 1.50 3.46 9.85
N GLY A 165 2.32 2.58 10.46
CA GLY A 165 2.02 1.18 10.67
C GLY A 165 2.62 0.24 9.64
N ASP A 166 3.18 0.76 8.52
CA ASP A 166 4.05 -0.02 7.65
C ASP A 166 5.48 0.15 8.10
N LEU A 167 6.14 -0.99 8.28
CA LEU A 167 7.40 -1.09 8.97
C LEU A 167 8.48 -1.69 8.06
N TYR A 168 9.72 -1.26 8.25
CA TYR A 168 10.90 -2.04 7.91
C TYR A 168 11.79 -2.15 9.14
N LEU A 169 12.23 -3.37 9.44
CA LEU A 169 12.95 -3.71 10.65
C LEU A 169 14.25 -4.41 10.28
N SER A 170 15.38 -3.77 10.53
CA SER A 170 16.71 -4.29 10.23
C SER A 170 17.42 -4.73 11.50
N GLY A 171 18.10 -5.87 11.43
CA GLY A 171 18.92 -6.41 12.49
C GLY A 171 18.20 -6.59 13.82
N LEU A 172 18.75 -6.03 14.89
CA LEU A 172 18.26 -6.21 16.25
C LEU A 172 17.80 -4.89 16.88
N ASN A 173 16.89 -4.99 17.84
CA ASN A 173 16.43 -3.85 18.64
C ASN A 173 17.46 -3.43 19.71
N GLU A 174 17.14 -2.43 20.52
CA GLU A 174 18.03 -1.91 21.60
C GLU A 174 18.40 -2.94 22.66
N GLN A 175 17.59 -4.01 22.81
CA GLN A 175 17.82 -5.11 23.73
C GLN A 175 18.65 -6.23 23.11
N ALA A 176 19.18 -6.03 21.87
CA ALA A 176 19.91 -7.02 21.09
C ALA A 176 19.10 -8.30 20.81
N THR A 177 17.78 -8.16 20.63
CA THR A 177 16.86 -9.22 20.20
C THR A 177 16.18 -8.82 18.91
N PRO A 178 15.63 -9.78 18.13
CA PRO A 178 14.79 -9.45 16.98
C PRO A 178 13.62 -8.55 17.36
N TRP A 179 13.11 -7.79 16.38
CA TRP A 179 12.01 -6.86 16.59
C TRP A 179 10.69 -7.60 16.80
N THR A 180 9.89 -7.13 17.73
CA THR A 180 8.54 -7.67 17.95
C THR A 180 7.49 -6.70 17.41
N VAL A 181 6.63 -7.19 16.53
CA VAL A 181 5.53 -6.43 15.93
C VAL A 181 4.20 -6.99 16.42
N GLY A 182 3.30 -6.09 16.84
CA GLY A 182 1.94 -6.44 17.21
C GLY A 182 0.99 -6.28 16.03
N VAL A 183 0.34 -7.35 15.60
CA VAL A 183 -0.77 -7.28 14.65
C VAL A 183 -2.05 -6.91 15.40
N ARG A 184 -2.67 -5.79 15.03
CA ARG A 184 -3.86 -5.27 15.70
C ARG A 184 -5.12 -6.02 15.27
N ASP A 185 -6.06 -6.13 16.20
CA ASP A 185 -7.41 -6.60 15.89
C ASP A 185 -8.17 -5.50 15.10
N PRO A 186 -8.63 -5.75 13.87
CA PRO A 186 -9.33 -4.74 13.08
C PRO A 186 -10.68 -4.30 13.67
N ALA A 187 -11.32 -5.14 14.48
CA ALA A 187 -12.58 -4.80 15.16
C ALA A 187 -12.33 -4.01 16.46
N THR A 188 -11.16 -4.19 17.07
CA THR A 188 -10.76 -3.50 18.31
C THR A 188 -9.30 -3.09 18.21
N PRO A 189 -8.96 -1.98 17.51
CA PRO A 189 -7.58 -1.60 17.17
C PRO A 189 -6.64 -1.35 18.36
N THR A 190 -7.17 -1.25 19.58
CA THR A 190 -6.39 -1.18 20.83
C THR A 190 -5.91 -2.55 21.30
N VAL A 191 -6.43 -3.65 20.74
CA VAL A 191 -6.07 -5.03 21.09
C VAL A 191 -5.04 -5.56 20.09
N VAL A 192 -3.95 -6.14 20.59
CA VAL A 192 -2.98 -6.89 19.79
C VAL A 192 -3.49 -8.33 19.67
N ARG A 193 -3.78 -8.75 18.45
CA ARG A 193 -4.31 -10.08 18.11
C ARG A 193 -3.21 -11.12 18.07
N GLU A 194 -2.07 -10.76 17.47
CA GLU A 194 -0.89 -11.62 17.38
C GLU A 194 0.38 -10.80 17.62
N ARG A 195 1.44 -11.45 18.04
CA ARG A 195 2.79 -10.90 18.03
C ARG A 195 3.66 -11.74 17.12
N ILE A 196 4.48 -11.07 16.33
CA ILE A 196 5.44 -11.73 15.45
C ILE A 196 6.82 -11.18 15.72
N THR A 197 7.82 -12.03 15.53
CA THR A 197 9.22 -11.65 15.64
C THR A 197 9.84 -11.54 14.26
N VAL A 198 10.46 -10.41 13.94
CA VAL A 198 10.94 -10.07 12.61
C VAL A 198 12.34 -9.44 12.67
N SER A 199 13.18 -9.77 11.69
CA SER A 199 14.45 -9.11 11.38
C SER A 199 14.64 -9.06 9.87
N ASP A 200 15.25 -7.99 9.37
CA ASP A 200 15.62 -7.78 7.96
C ASP A 200 14.44 -7.96 7.00
N ALA A 201 13.28 -7.44 7.39
CA ALA A 201 12.07 -7.52 6.59
C ALA A 201 11.13 -6.34 6.84
N ALA A 202 10.24 -6.13 5.87
CA ALA A 202 9.10 -5.24 5.98
C ALA A 202 7.88 -5.98 6.54
N VAL A 203 7.07 -5.26 7.31
CA VAL A 203 5.75 -5.69 7.77
C VAL A 203 4.76 -4.58 7.43
N CYS A 204 3.82 -4.86 6.52
CA CYS A 204 2.79 -3.91 6.11
C CYS A 204 1.40 -4.45 6.42
N THR A 205 0.47 -3.56 6.73
CA THR A 205 -0.92 -3.96 7.00
C THR A 205 -1.88 -3.13 6.18
N SER A 206 -2.61 -3.80 5.28
CA SER A 206 -3.73 -3.24 4.54
C SER A 206 -5.04 -3.54 5.27
N GLY A 207 -5.88 -2.53 5.50
CA GLY A 207 -7.14 -2.72 6.19
C GLY A 207 -8.04 -1.49 6.12
N ASP A 208 -9.34 -1.73 6.11
CA ASP A 208 -10.35 -0.69 5.91
C ASP A 208 -10.73 0.05 7.20
N TYR A 209 -10.22 -0.42 8.34
CA TYR A 209 -10.59 0.11 9.66
C TYR A 209 -10.00 1.50 9.96
N GLU A 210 -8.90 1.90 9.30
CA GLU A 210 -8.31 3.23 9.43
C GLU A 210 -8.97 4.25 8.49
N ARG A 211 -9.36 3.83 7.28
CA ARG A 211 -10.02 4.64 6.25
C ARG A 211 -11.11 3.82 5.55
N PRO A 212 -12.34 3.78 6.07
CA PRO A 212 -13.39 2.95 5.51
C PRO A 212 -13.65 3.22 4.02
N GLY A 213 -13.65 2.16 3.21
CA GLY A 213 -13.97 2.20 1.78
C GLY A 213 -12.84 2.63 0.86
N HIS A 214 -11.59 2.77 1.34
CA HIS A 214 -10.45 3.14 0.49
C HIS A 214 -9.84 1.96 -0.27
N LEU A 215 -10.06 0.74 0.17
CA LEU A 215 -9.61 -0.46 -0.54
C LEU A 215 -10.75 -1.03 -1.40
N VAL A 216 -10.58 -0.96 -2.70
CA VAL A 216 -11.61 -1.34 -3.67
C VAL A 216 -11.03 -2.32 -4.68
N SER A 217 -11.78 -3.41 -4.94
CA SER A 217 -11.46 -4.28 -6.07
C SER A 217 -11.87 -3.62 -7.38
N ALA A 218 -11.04 -3.72 -8.41
CA ALA A 218 -11.40 -3.26 -9.75
C ALA A 218 -12.63 -3.97 -10.31
N SER A 219 -12.89 -5.22 -9.92
CA SER A 219 -14.13 -5.93 -10.27
C SER A 219 -15.40 -5.31 -9.67
N ALA A 220 -15.28 -4.48 -8.62
CA ALA A 220 -16.42 -3.74 -8.08
C ALA A 220 -16.85 -2.55 -8.96
N ARG A 221 -16.05 -2.17 -9.98
CA ARG A 221 -16.44 -1.15 -10.96
C ARG A 221 -17.52 -1.64 -11.92
N THR A 222 -17.54 -2.93 -12.27
CA THR A 222 -18.44 -3.51 -13.28
C THR A 222 -19.86 -3.78 -12.79
N GLY A 223 -20.30 -3.10 -11.75
CA GLY A 223 -21.71 -2.98 -11.40
C GLY A 223 -22.37 -4.22 -10.78
N THR A 224 -22.13 -4.44 -9.51
CA THR A 224 -23.21 -4.78 -8.57
C THR A 224 -22.96 -4.00 -7.29
N THR A 225 -23.37 -2.75 -7.28
CA THR A 225 -23.27 -1.87 -6.12
C THR A 225 -24.30 -2.29 -5.09
N THR A 226 -23.85 -2.85 -3.98
CA THR A 226 -24.51 -2.65 -2.70
C THR A 226 -23.67 -1.68 -1.88
N SER A 227 -23.84 -0.39 -2.16
CA SER A 227 -23.41 0.69 -1.27
C SER A 227 -24.31 0.65 -0.03
N PRO A 228 -23.81 0.67 1.20
CA PRO A 228 -24.64 0.93 2.35
C PRO A 228 -24.96 2.43 2.41
N ALA A 229 -26.12 2.82 1.89
CA ALA A 229 -26.73 4.11 2.18
C ALA A 229 -27.03 4.23 3.69
N PRO A 230 -27.04 5.44 4.28
CA PRO A 230 -27.35 5.63 5.70
C PRO A 230 -28.74 5.09 6.02
N ARG A 231 -28.82 4.15 6.94
CA ARG A 231 -30.06 3.48 7.34
C ARG A 231 -31.02 4.45 8.01
N THR A 232 -32.09 4.83 7.32
CA THR A 232 -33.33 5.21 7.96
C THR A 232 -34.09 3.94 8.37
N ARG A 233 -34.52 3.89 9.63
CA ARG A 233 -35.28 2.77 10.20
C ARG A 233 -36.62 2.59 9.46
N GLY A 234 -36.86 1.38 8.99
CA GLY A 234 -38.22 0.84 8.74
C GLY A 234 -38.35 0.24 7.35
N ALA A 235 -38.26 -1.07 7.25
CA ALA A 235 -39.17 -1.97 6.55
C ALA A 235 -38.55 -3.37 6.42
N ASN A 236 -39.32 -4.39 6.70
CA ASN A 236 -39.04 -5.81 6.54
C ASN A 236 -38.84 -6.13 5.07
N GLU A 237 -37.64 -6.55 4.68
CA GLU A 237 -37.39 -7.23 3.41
C GLU A 237 -36.58 -8.49 3.65
N THR A 238 -37.08 -9.60 3.14
CA THR A 238 -36.49 -10.93 3.16
C THR A 238 -35.22 -10.95 2.35
N HIS A 239 -34.08 -11.08 3.03
CA HIS A 239 -32.75 -11.24 2.41
C HIS A 239 -32.58 -12.65 1.84
N THR A 240 -32.28 -12.73 0.56
CA THR A 240 -31.82 -13.95 -0.12
C THR A 240 -30.38 -14.29 0.32
N ALA A 241 -30.06 -15.56 0.42
CA ALA A 241 -28.93 -16.17 1.15
C ALA A 241 -27.52 -16.01 0.54
N ASP A 242 -27.26 -15.01 -0.32
CA ASP A 242 -25.95 -14.88 -1.03
C ASP A 242 -25.06 -13.70 -0.55
N ASP A 243 -25.44 -12.98 0.51
CA ASP A 243 -24.73 -11.75 0.95
C ASP A 243 -23.74 -11.99 2.12
N HIS A 244 -23.32 -13.22 2.38
CA HIS A 244 -22.39 -13.57 3.48
C HIS A 244 -21.02 -14.05 3.00
N ALA A 245 -20.49 -13.54 1.90
CA ALA A 245 -19.10 -13.77 1.57
C ALA A 245 -18.20 -13.17 2.68
N VAL A 246 -17.44 -14.02 3.36
CA VAL A 246 -16.49 -13.61 4.39
C VAL A 246 -15.45 -12.68 3.76
N ARG A 247 -15.37 -11.43 4.22
CA ARG A 247 -14.46 -10.40 3.70
C ARG A 247 -13.20 -10.29 4.55
N ALA A 248 -12.10 -9.86 3.96
CA ALA A 248 -10.93 -9.44 4.72
C ALA A 248 -11.28 -8.15 5.49
N ALA A 249 -10.89 -8.09 6.75
CA ALA A 249 -10.92 -6.89 7.58
C ALA A 249 -9.53 -6.25 7.63
N SER A 250 -8.47 -7.09 7.66
CA SER A 250 -7.09 -6.66 7.49
C SER A 250 -6.25 -7.77 6.88
N VAL A 251 -5.18 -7.38 6.18
CA VAL A 251 -4.14 -8.27 5.68
C VAL A 251 -2.80 -7.73 6.14
N THR A 252 -2.06 -8.51 6.92
CA THR A 252 -0.68 -8.20 7.30
C THR A 252 0.26 -9.09 6.50
N THR A 253 1.25 -8.50 5.85
CA THR A 253 2.23 -9.19 5.02
C THR A 253 3.64 -8.95 5.53
N ILE A 254 4.51 -9.94 5.32
CA ILE A 254 5.94 -9.86 5.60
C ILE A 254 6.69 -10.18 4.30
N ALA A 255 7.54 -9.25 3.88
CA ALA A 255 8.37 -9.42 2.67
C ALA A 255 9.75 -8.75 2.86
N PRO A 256 10.74 -9.06 2.00
CA PRO A 256 12.04 -8.41 2.05
C PRO A 256 12.00 -6.89 1.74
N SER A 257 10.98 -6.42 1.04
CA SER A 257 10.79 -5.04 0.60
C SER A 257 9.44 -4.52 1.07
N ALA A 258 9.38 -3.28 1.51
CA ALA A 258 8.13 -2.66 1.96
C ALA A 258 7.18 -2.39 0.79
N MET A 259 7.71 -2.06 -0.40
CA MET A 259 6.89 -1.89 -1.60
C MET A 259 6.19 -3.20 -1.98
N VAL A 260 6.90 -4.34 -1.87
CA VAL A 260 6.30 -5.66 -2.11
C VAL A 260 5.26 -5.98 -1.03
N ALA A 261 5.59 -5.80 0.26
CA ALA A 261 4.66 -6.11 1.35
C ALA A 261 3.36 -5.30 1.23
N ASP A 262 3.43 -3.98 1.01
CA ASP A 262 2.26 -3.10 0.93
C ASP A 262 1.36 -3.45 -0.27
N ALA A 263 1.94 -3.58 -1.48
CA ALA A 263 1.16 -3.85 -2.68
C ALA A 263 0.56 -5.26 -2.70
N MET A 264 1.32 -6.30 -2.31
CA MET A 264 0.83 -7.67 -2.28
C MET A 264 -0.21 -7.86 -1.17
N GLY A 265 -0.05 -7.18 -0.04
CA GLY A 265 -1.06 -7.12 1.02
C GLY A 265 -2.37 -6.49 0.55
N THR A 266 -2.29 -5.39 -0.19
CA THR A 266 -3.45 -4.74 -0.80
C THR A 266 -4.12 -5.65 -1.85
N ALA A 267 -3.33 -6.30 -2.72
CA ALA A 267 -3.85 -7.25 -3.70
C ALA A 267 -4.59 -8.43 -3.01
N ALA A 268 -3.98 -9.01 -1.97
CA ALA A 268 -4.61 -10.09 -1.19
C ALA A 268 -5.89 -9.64 -0.48
N TYR A 269 -5.93 -8.37 0.00
CA TYR A 269 -7.11 -7.79 0.61
C TYR A 269 -8.29 -7.73 -0.37
N VAL A 270 -8.06 -7.21 -1.59
CA VAL A 270 -9.12 -7.07 -2.60
C VAL A 270 -9.55 -8.40 -3.21
N LEU A 271 -8.64 -9.38 -3.29
CA LEU A 271 -8.95 -10.77 -3.65
C LEU A 271 -9.81 -11.48 -2.59
N GLY A 272 -9.77 -11.01 -1.35
CA GLY A 272 -10.48 -11.61 -0.22
C GLY A 272 -9.82 -12.87 0.33
N PRO A 273 -10.33 -13.40 1.47
CA PRO A 273 -9.61 -14.41 2.25
C PRO A 273 -9.47 -15.77 1.55
N ALA A 274 -10.35 -16.10 0.60
CA ALA A 274 -10.31 -17.38 -0.11
C ALA A 274 -9.23 -17.42 -1.20
N ALA A 275 -9.07 -16.32 -1.94
CA ALA A 275 -8.08 -16.21 -3.02
C ALA A 275 -6.78 -15.53 -2.54
N GLY A 276 -6.85 -14.66 -1.53
CA GLY A 276 -5.72 -13.88 -1.06
C GLY A 276 -4.60 -14.73 -0.42
N ILE A 277 -4.91 -15.77 0.36
CA ILE A 277 -3.89 -16.66 0.91
C ILE A 277 -3.18 -17.45 -0.20
N PRO A 278 -3.86 -18.16 -1.12
CA PRO A 278 -3.21 -18.82 -2.24
C PRO A 278 -2.39 -17.86 -3.12
N PHE A 279 -2.87 -16.62 -3.31
CA PHE A 279 -2.15 -15.59 -4.05
C PHE A 279 -0.81 -15.25 -3.37
N LEU A 280 -0.82 -15.01 -2.06
CA LEU A 280 0.41 -14.70 -1.31
C LEU A 280 1.39 -15.88 -1.34
N GLU A 281 0.91 -17.11 -1.14
CA GLU A 281 1.73 -18.33 -1.20
C GLU A 281 2.36 -18.55 -2.57
N ALA A 282 1.62 -18.30 -3.66
CA ALA A 282 2.13 -18.41 -5.02
C ALA A 282 3.27 -17.43 -5.34
N HIS A 283 3.42 -16.36 -4.53
CA HIS A 283 4.45 -15.33 -4.69
C HIS A 283 5.48 -15.32 -3.54
N ASP A 284 5.52 -16.36 -2.72
CA ASP A 284 6.44 -16.49 -1.58
C ASP A 284 6.32 -15.32 -0.57
N ILE A 285 5.12 -14.80 -0.38
CA ILE A 285 4.83 -13.72 0.58
C ILE A 285 4.14 -14.29 1.81
N ARG A 286 4.73 -14.09 2.98
CA ARG A 286 4.10 -14.45 4.25
C ARG A 286 2.96 -13.50 4.55
N GLY A 287 1.78 -14.04 4.87
CA GLY A 287 0.60 -13.22 5.08
C GLY A 287 -0.38 -13.77 6.10
N LEU A 288 -1.04 -12.85 6.80
CA LEU A 288 -2.13 -13.11 7.73
C LEU A 288 -3.35 -12.29 7.33
N ILE A 289 -4.48 -12.93 7.11
CA ILE A 289 -5.77 -12.30 6.88
C ILE A 289 -6.66 -12.49 8.10
N LEU A 290 -7.09 -11.38 8.68
CA LEU A 290 -8.18 -11.35 9.66
C LEU A 290 -9.46 -10.94 8.96
N THR A 291 -10.51 -11.72 9.14
CA THR A 291 -11.78 -11.48 8.45
C THR A 291 -12.75 -10.65 9.27
N THR A 292 -13.77 -10.12 8.62
CA THR A 292 -14.87 -9.39 9.28
C THR A 292 -15.68 -10.25 10.26
N SER A 293 -15.61 -11.58 10.13
CA SER A 293 -16.19 -12.52 11.09
C SER A 293 -15.25 -12.90 12.24
N GLY A 294 -14.02 -12.37 12.25
CA GLY A 294 -12.99 -12.67 13.26
C GLY A 294 -12.21 -13.96 12.98
N GLU A 295 -12.42 -14.60 11.83
CA GLU A 295 -11.64 -15.75 11.40
C GLU A 295 -10.20 -15.35 11.05
N ARG A 296 -9.24 -16.23 11.36
CA ARG A 296 -7.83 -16.10 11.04
C ARG A 296 -7.45 -17.04 9.90
N ARG A 297 -6.83 -16.52 8.85
CA ARG A 297 -6.21 -17.30 7.77
C ARG A 297 -4.79 -16.79 7.55
N ALA A 298 -3.83 -17.71 7.43
CA ALA A 298 -2.43 -17.36 7.23
C ALA A 298 -1.79 -18.31 6.22
N THR A 299 -0.72 -17.82 5.57
CA THR A 299 0.16 -18.67 4.77
C THR A 299 0.85 -19.70 5.65
N HIS A 300 1.30 -20.81 5.04
CA HIS A 300 1.91 -21.94 5.77
C HIS A 300 3.19 -21.55 6.53
N ASP A 301 3.91 -20.54 6.05
CA ASP A 301 5.18 -20.02 6.59
C ASP A 301 5.02 -18.77 7.47
N TRP A 302 3.77 -18.42 7.83
CA TRP A 302 3.52 -17.33 8.76
C TRP A 302 4.17 -17.61 10.12
N PRO A 303 4.93 -16.65 10.71
CA PRO A 303 5.60 -16.88 11.99
C PRO A 303 4.57 -17.17 13.10
N HIS A 304 4.85 -18.22 13.85
CA HIS A 304 4.12 -18.58 15.06
C HIS A 304 4.99 -18.23 16.28
N ASP A 305 4.39 -17.65 17.31
CA ASP A 305 5.05 -17.45 18.62
C ASP A 305 5.38 -18.81 19.28
#